data_ba2b3b0f39542608f93c47135e17a814
#
_entry.id   ba2b3b0f39542608f93c47135e17a814
#
_cell.length_a   1.000
_cell.length_b   1.000
_cell.length_c   1.000
_cell.angle_alpha   90.00
_cell.angle_beta   90.00
_cell.angle_gamma   90.00
#
_symmetry.space_group_name_H-M   'P 1'
#
loop_
_entity.id
_entity.type
_entity.pdbx_description
1 polymer ?
#
loop_
_entity_poly.entity_id
_entity_poly.type
_entity_poly.pdbx_seq_one_letter_code
_entity_poly.pdbx_strand_id
1 'polypeptide(L)' 'MFEQLFKAEMKRLNLKRYDVCKLLSCTMPTLKTRLQNPENFTIGEVILLKKTNFNLTGISENLNI' A
#
# COMPACT_ATOMS: atom_id res chain seq x y z
N MET A 1 -0.34 6.00 11.35
CA MET A 1 -1.74 5.82 10.95
C MET A 1 -1.88 5.10 9.63
N PHE A 2 -1.34 5.66 8.56
CA PHE A 2 -1.43 5.01 7.25
C PHE A 2 -0.81 3.62 7.24
N GLU A 3 0.37 3.47 7.82
CA GLU A 3 1.07 2.19 7.84
C GLU A 3 0.25 1.12 8.56
N GLN A 4 -0.40 1.49 9.65
CA GLN A 4 -1.23 0.55 10.40
C GLN A 4 -2.45 0.13 9.58
N LEU A 5 -3.09 1.07 8.89
CA LEU A 5 -4.23 0.77 8.03
C LEU A 5 -3.81 -0.16 6.89
N PHE A 6 -2.65 0.12 6.31
CA PHE A 6 -2.13 -0.69 5.21
C PHE A 6 -1.84 -2.11 5.69
N LYS A 7 -1.19 -2.24 6.85
CA LYS A 7 -0.90 -3.56 7.42
C LYS A 7 -2.17 -4.33 7.74
N ALA A 8 -3.21 -3.65 8.21
CA ALA A 8 -4.49 -4.29 8.49
C ALA A 8 -5.10 -4.86 7.21
N GLU A 9 -5.00 -4.11 6.09
CA GLU A 9 -5.49 -4.60 4.81
C GLU A 9 -4.66 -5.77 4.30
N MET A 10 -3.35 -5.73 4.48
CA MET A 10 -2.49 -6.86 4.12
C MET A 10 -2.91 -8.12 4.87
N LYS A 11 -3.19 -7.97 6.15
CA LYS A 11 -3.63 -9.09 6.97
C LYS A 11 -5.00 -9.61 6.50
N ARG A 12 -5.92 -8.70 6.22
CA ARG A 12 -7.24 -9.07 5.73
C ARG A 12 -7.16 -9.86 4.43
N LEU A 13 -6.26 -9.46 3.54
CA LEU A 13 -6.05 -10.10 2.25
C LEU A 13 -5.06 -11.26 2.31
N ASN A 14 -4.52 -11.54 3.50
CA ASN A 14 -3.53 -12.60 3.69
C ASN A 14 -2.28 -12.37 2.84
N LEU A 15 -1.84 -11.11 2.76
CA LEU A 15 -0.65 -10.73 2.01
C LEU A 15 0.49 -10.40 2.96
N LYS A 16 1.69 -10.78 2.58
CA LYS A 16 2.91 -10.41 3.29
C LYS A 16 3.57 -9.24 2.57
N ARG A 17 4.52 -8.57 3.24
CA ARG A 17 5.26 -7.47 2.62
C ARG A 17 5.91 -7.89 1.32
N TYR A 18 6.44 -9.10 1.29
CA TYR A 18 7.06 -9.65 0.10
C TYR A 18 6.08 -9.69 -1.07
N ASP A 19 4.85 -10.12 -0.80
CA ASP A 19 3.82 -10.18 -1.84
C ASP A 19 3.48 -8.80 -2.37
N VAL A 20 3.41 -7.80 -1.48
CA VAL A 20 3.12 -6.43 -1.88
C VAL A 20 4.28 -5.87 -2.70
N CYS A 21 5.51 -6.16 -2.32
CA CYS A 21 6.68 -5.73 -3.09
C CYS A 21 6.64 -6.30 -4.50
N LYS A 22 6.28 -7.55 -4.66
CA LYS A 22 6.14 -8.16 -5.99
C LYS A 22 5.03 -7.49 -6.78
N LEU A 23 3.91 -7.23 -6.12
CA LEU A 23 2.76 -6.59 -6.77
C LEU A 23 3.14 -5.21 -7.28
N LEU A 24 3.86 -4.44 -6.50
CA LEU A 24 4.23 -3.06 -6.83
C LEU A 24 5.56 -2.96 -7.57
N SER A 25 6.23 -4.09 -7.79
CA SER A 25 7.55 -4.13 -8.43
C SER A 25 8.56 -3.23 -7.72
N CYS A 26 8.57 -3.29 -6.39
CA CYS A 26 9.49 -2.49 -5.59
C CYS A 26 10.25 -3.38 -4.61
N THR A 27 11.29 -2.81 -4.00
CA THR A 27 12.08 -3.50 -2.98
C THR A 27 11.46 -3.27 -1.60
N MET A 28 11.89 -4.07 -0.62
CA MET A 28 11.42 -3.92 0.75
C MET A 28 11.73 -2.53 1.33
N PRO A 29 12.95 -1.99 1.18
CA PRO A 29 13.22 -0.65 1.66
C PRO A 29 12.34 0.40 1.01
N THR A 30 12.05 0.25 -0.28
CA THR A 30 11.17 1.18 -1.00
C THR A 30 9.75 1.12 -0.42
N LEU A 31 9.23 -0.09 -0.19
CA LEU A 31 7.91 -0.24 0.40
C LEU A 31 7.86 0.42 1.78
N LYS A 32 8.88 0.19 2.60
CA LYS A 32 8.93 0.78 3.93
C LYS A 32 8.88 2.31 3.84
N THR A 33 9.65 2.90 2.93
CA THR A 33 9.67 4.34 2.75
C THR A 33 8.29 4.85 2.35
N ARG A 34 7.60 4.14 1.45
CA ARG A 34 6.28 4.53 1.00
C ARG A 34 5.24 4.42 2.11
N LEU A 35 5.35 3.42 2.97
CA LEU A 35 4.45 3.29 4.10
C LEU A 35 4.62 4.41 5.11
N GLN A 36 5.86 4.91 5.26
CA GLN A 36 6.14 6.02 6.15
C GLN A 36 5.75 7.36 5.53
N ASN A 37 5.78 7.45 4.21
CA ASN A 37 5.48 8.67 3.47
C ASN A 37 4.49 8.34 2.36
N PRO A 38 3.19 8.21 2.69
CA PRO A 38 2.18 7.75 1.73
C PRO A 38 2.07 8.63 0.49
N GLU A 39 2.45 9.90 0.59
CA GLU A 39 2.43 10.80 -0.55
C GLU A 39 3.40 10.39 -1.66
N ASN A 40 4.32 9.48 -1.36
CA ASN A 40 5.27 8.99 -2.35
C ASN A 40 4.72 7.87 -3.22
N PHE A 41 3.52 7.35 -2.91
CA PHE A 41 2.87 6.39 -3.79
C PHE A 41 2.52 7.04 -5.12
N THR A 42 2.80 6.33 -6.21
CA THR A 42 2.39 6.81 -7.53
C THR A 42 0.92 6.44 -7.79
N ILE A 43 0.30 7.15 -8.75
CA ILE A 43 -1.07 6.85 -9.15
C ILE A 43 -1.18 5.41 -9.65
N GLY A 44 -0.18 4.95 -10.42
CA GLY A 44 -0.16 3.57 -10.88
C GLY A 44 -0.14 2.55 -9.76
N GLU A 45 0.63 2.83 -8.71
CA GLU A 45 0.69 1.95 -7.55
C GLU A 45 -0.65 1.91 -6.81
N VAL A 46 -1.30 3.05 -6.67
CA VAL A 46 -2.62 3.13 -6.04
C VAL A 46 -3.63 2.31 -6.83
N ILE A 47 -3.60 2.40 -8.16
CA ILE A 47 -4.48 1.62 -9.02
C ILE A 47 -4.23 0.12 -8.83
N LEU A 48 -2.97 -0.29 -8.75
CA LEU A 48 -2.64 -1.70 -8.51
C LEU A 48 -3.18 -2.19 -7.17
N LEU A 49 -3.08 -1.36 -6.15
CA LEU A 49 -3.61 -1.70 -4.83
C LEU A 49 -5.12 -1.87 -4.88
N LYS A 50 -5.82 -0.98 -5.58
CA LYS A 50 -7.28 -1.11 -5.75
C LYS A 50 -7.63 -2.41 -6.46
N LYS A 51 -6.90 -2.76 -7.49
CA LYS A 51 -7.14 -4.01 -8.24
C LYS A 51 -6.91 -5.25 -7.39
N THR A 52 -6.10 -5.12 -6.35
CA THR A 52 -5.80 -6.22 -5.42
C THR A 52 -6.81 -6.27 -4.26
N ASN A 53 -7.88 -5.50 -4.36
CA ASN A 53 -8.95 -5.47 -3.36
C ASN A 53 -8.58 -4.79 -2.06
N PHE A 54 -7.53 -3.96 -2.06
CA PHE A 54 -7.27 -3.11 -0.91
C PHE A 54 -8.41 -2.11 -0.75
N ASN A 55 -8.91 -2.01 0.48
CA ASN A 55 -9.91 -1.00 0.80
C ASN A 55 -9.18 0.31 1.08
N LEU A 56 -9.21 1.22 0.11
CA LEU A 56 -8.51 2.50 0.23
C LEU A 56 -9.40 3.62 0.77
N THR A 57 -10.63 3.32 1.17
CA THR A 57 -11.54 4.34 1.67
C THR A 57 -10.95 5.10 2.85
N GLY A 58 -10.38 4.37 3.82
CA GLY A 58 -9.72 5.00 4.97
C GLY A 58 -8.29 5.40 4.70
N ILE A 59 -7.70 4.90 3.60
CA ILE A 59 -6.29 5.14 3.25
C ILE A 59 -6.16 6.32 2.31
N SER A 60 -7.15 6.54 1.44
CA SER A 60 -7.07 7.57 0.40
C SER A 60 -6.85 8.97 0.96
N GLU A 61 -7.29 9.24 2.17
CA GLU A 61 -7.05 10.54 2.81
C GLU A 61 -5.54 10.80 2.96
N ASN A 62 -4.76 9.75 3.14
CA ASN A 62 -3.31 9.85 3.31
C ASN A 62 -2.59 9.80 1.98
N LEU A 63 -3.24 9.33 0.93
CA LEU A 63 -2.65 9.19 -0.40
C LEU A 63 -2.96 10.38 -1.31
N ASN A 64 -3.77 11.30 -0.86
CA ASN A 64 -4.11 12.51 -1.60
C ASN A 64 -4.70 12.20 -2.99
N ILE A 65 -5.61 11.24 -3.03
CA ILE A 65 -6.28 10.84 -4.28
C ILE A 65 -7.78 11.09 -4.23
#